data_45080443089b4c689687ca081760f8a4
#
_entry.id   45080443089b4c689687ca081760f8a4
#
_cell.length_a   1.000
_cell.length_b   1.000
_cell.length_c   1.000
_cell.angle_alpha   90.00
_cell.angle_beta   90.00
_cell.angle_gamma   90.00
#
_symmetry.space_group_name_H-M   'P 1'
#
loop_
_entity.id
_entity.type
_entity.pdbx_description
1 polymer ?
#
loop_
_entity_poly.entity_id
_entity_poly.type
_entity_poly.pdbx_seq_one_letter_code
_entity_poly.pdbx_strand_id
1 'polypeptide(L)'
;MIYCTVCSICVFTPWIASADCSNAPPQRIVVFPLYAEEIIYGLVEPERIIYVGHHYAESGIDDWPTMIKSQQVAGECWENSDEEEILSLNPDLLILDSYLQDNFEEDFPAFFHSTVPTLFLDSPKSIDDIIHLIILLGDIVQKPDAALSMVNEMISSMSSIREVANKIPTNEKKTVALFGEPSIFFDLVANVCNVNGLYCPDEQSLAVANPDIIVLLPYCMDGGFLLDIGKEYSKDCIVQLESESSLSRITAISSGAIYALNFHGSQYIADCAMRLLKIAYPTFFSD
;
A
#
# COMPACT_ATOMS: atom_id res chain seq x y z
N MET A 1 -14.26 -36.94 23.67
CA MET A 1 -13.42 -35.88 24.28
C MET A 1 -12.31 -35.60 23.28
N ILE A 2 -12.55 -34.63 22.36
CA ILE A 2 -11.64 -34.29 21.29
C ILE A 2 -10.96 -32.98 21.72
N TYR A 3 -9.67 -33.07 22.04
CA TYR A 3 -8.86 -31.88 22.31
C TYR A 3 -8.58 -31.16 21.03
N CYS A 4 -9.21 -29.99 20.84
CA CYS A 4 -8.86 -29.02 19.80
C CYS A 4 -7.63 -28.26 20.28
N THR A 5 -6.50 -28.51 19.64
CA THR A 5 -5.25 -27.77 19.89
C THR A 5 -5.43 -26.38 19.27
N VAL A 6 -5.70 -25.41 20.13
CA VAL A 6 -5.75 -24.00 19.73
C VAL A 6 -4.32 -23.58 19.42
N CYS A 7 -4.03 -23.46 18.13
CA CYS A 7 -2.84 -22.79 17.62
C CYS A 7 -2.90 -21.33 18.09
N SER A 8 -1.84 -20.85 18.75
CA SER A 8 -1.72 -19.44 19.16
C SER A 8 -1.61 -18.57 17.91
N ILE A 9 -2.77 -18.19 17.38
CA ILE A 9 -2.89 -17.10 16.41
C ILE A 9 -2.74 -15.82 17.23
N CYS A 10 -1.76 -14.99 16.92
CA CYS A 10 -1.74 -13.61 17.37
C CYS A 10 -3.09 -13.00 16.98
N VAL A 11 -3.96 -12.87 17.96
CA VAL A 11 -5.27 -12.26 17.77
C VAL A 11 -5.01 -10.78 17.65
N PHE A 12 -5.06 -10.27 16.41
CA PHE A 12 -5.41 -8.88 16.18
C PHE A 12 -6.74 -8.67 16.89
N THR A 13 -6.73 -8.01 18.05
CA THR A 13 -7.96 -7.57 18.69
C THR A 13 -8.25 -6.17 18.13
N PRO A 14 -9.12 -6.06 17.13
CA PRO A 14 -9.61 -4.74 16.76
C PRO A 14 -10.38 -4.22 17.98
N TRP A 15 -9.92 -3.12 18.53
CA TRP A 15 -10.66 -2.41 19.56
C TRP A 15 -11.86 -1.74 18.86
N ILE A 16 -12.99 -2.43 18.84
CA ILE A 16 -14.25 -1.82 18.47
C ILE A 16 -14.72 -1.05 19.71
N ALA A 17 -14.47 0.23 19.73
CA ALA A 17 -15.06 1.10 20.73
C ALA A 17 -16.58 1.02 20.60
N SER A 18 -17.21 0.48 21.61
CA SER A 18 -18.63 0.21 21.82
C SER A 18 -19.60 0.91 20.86
N ALA A 19 -20.09 0.20 19.86
CA ALA A 19 -21.32 0.53 19.21
C ALA A 19 -22.17 -0.73 19.12
N ASP A 20 -23.45 -0.63 19.40
CA ASP A 20 -24.43 -1.60 18.98
C ASP A 20 -24.23 -1.82 17.47
N CYS A 21 -23.60 -2.95 17.09
CA CYS A 21 -23.45 -3.30 15.69
C CYS A 21 -24.87 -3.37 15.11
N SER A 22 -25.26 -2.33 14.38
CA SER A 22 -26.48 -2.37 13.61
C SER A 22 -26.34 -3.59 12.68
N ASN A 23 -27.39 -4.42 12.57
CA ASN A 23 -27.38 -5.56 11.66
C ASN A 23 -27.33 -5.15 10.16
N ALA A 24 -27.22 -3.86 9.87
CA ALA A 24 -27.13 -3.31 8.53
C ALA A 24 -25.68 -2.99 8.16
N PRO A 25 -25.27 -3.24 6.91
CA PRO A 25 -23.93 -2.89 6.44
C PRO A 25 -23.72 -1.38 6.47
N PRO A 26 -22.52 -0.89 6.84
CA PRO A 26 -22.22 0.54 6.81
C PRO A 26 -22.45 1.11 5.40
N GLN A 27 -23.06 2.30 5.34
CA GLN A 27 -23.42 2.98 4.10
C GLN A 27 -22.68 4.29 3.91
N ARG A 28 -22.01 4.79 4.95
CA ARG A 28 -21.32 6.08 4.95
C ARG A 28 -19.94 5.92 5.58
N ILE A 29 -19.03 5.37 4.80
CA ILE A 29 -17.70 4.95 5.24
C ILE A 29 -16.71 6.08 5.03
N VAL A 30 -15.96 6.39 6.08
CA VAL A 30 -14.74 7.22 6.06
C VAL A 30 -13.55 6.29 6.23
N VAL A 31 -12.56 6.38 5.36
CA VAL A 31 -11.37 5.55 5.43
C VAL A 31 -10.11 6.35 5.15
N PHE A 32 -9.13 6.24 6.06
CA PHE A 32 -7.87 6.99 6.00
C PHE A 32 -6.65 6.17 5.57
N PRO A 33 -6.43 4.92 6.07
CA PRO A 33 -5.24 4.19 5.65
C PRO A 33 -5.33 3.78 4.18
N LEU A 34 -4.33 4.14 3.39
CA LEU A 34 -4.26 3.87 1.95
C LEU A 34 -4.56 2.40 1.60
N TYR A 35 -3.94 1.47 2.33
CA TYR A 35 -4.15 0.04 2.12
C TYR A 35 -5.60 -0.41 2.40
N ALA A 36 -6.27 0.25 3.35
CA ALA A 36 -7.68 -0.02 3.64
C ALA A 36 -8.61 0.65 2.61
N GLU A 37 -8.27 1.84 2.14
CA GLU A 37 -9.01 2.51 1.07
C GLU A 37 -9.08 1.61 -0.17
N GLU A 38 -7.95 1.09 -0.62
CA GLU A 38 -7.86 0.21 -1.78
C GLU A 38 -8.71 -1.06 -1.63
N ILE A 39 -8.70 -1.66 -0.43
CA ILE A 39 -9.51 -2.84 -0.15
C ILE A 39 -11.00 -2.50 -0.13
N ILE A 40 -11.40 -1.42 0.55
CA ILE A 40 -12.79 -0.99 0.65
C ILE A 40 -13.35 -0.65 -0.73
N TYR A 41 -12.59 0.04 -1.60
CA TYR A 41 -13.00 0.31 -2.98
C TYR A 41 -13.30 -0.95 -3.79
N GLY A 42 -12.56 -2.02 -3.53
CA GLY A 42 -12.80 -3.31 -4.17
C GLY A 42 -13.98 -4.10 -3.59
N LEU A 43 -14.47 -3.72 -2.41
CA LEU A 43 -15.50 -4.47 -1.70
C LEU A 43 -16.89 -3.84 -1.77
N VAL A 44 -16.98 -2.51 -1.82
CA VAL A 44 -18.27 -1.82 -1.72
C VAL A 44 -18.55 -0.93 -2.94
N GLU A 45 -19.80 -0.57 -3.11
CA GLU A 45 -20.23 0.40 -4.09
C GLU A 45 -19.61 1.77 -3.74
N PRO A 46 -19.06 2.51 -4.73
CA PRO A 46 -18.36 3.79 -4.50
C PRO A 46 -19.15 4.82 -3.67
N GLU A 47 -20.47 4.83 -3.82
CA GLU A 47 -21.36 5.77 -3.13
C GLU A 47 -21.41 5.58 -1.62
N ARG A 48 -20.94 4.41 -1.13
CA ARG A 48 -20.81 4.14 0.32
C ARG A 48 -19.56 4.78 0.93
N ILE A 49 -18.57 5.14 0.11
CA ILE A 49 -17.34 5.79 0.57
C ILE A 49 -17.54 7.29 0.47
N ILE A 50 -17.66 7.96 1.62
CA ILE A 50 -17.99 9.39 1.66
C ILE A 50 -16.76 10.26 1.87
N TYR A 51 -15.68 9.69 2.35
CA TYR A 51 -14.41 10.38 2.55
C TYR A 51 -13.22 9.41 2.53
N VAL A 52 -12.11 9.84 1.95
CA VAL A 52 -10.82 9.14 1.94
C VAL A 52 -9.71 10.07 2.36
N GLY A 53 -8.69 9.54 3.04
CA GLY A 53 -7.55 10.31 3.52
C GLY A 53 -6.58 10.74 2.43
N HIS A 54 -6.72 10.24 1.20
CA HIS A 54 -5.77 10.48 0.12
C HIS A 54 -6.44 10.96 -1.17
N HIS A 55 -5.82 11.97 -1.80
CA HIS A 55 -6.23 12.45 -3.11
C HIS A 55 -5.67 11.59 -4.24
N TYR A 56 -6.51 10.75 -4.84
CA TYR A 56 -6.10 9.93 -5.98
C TYR A 56 -6.41 10.59 -7.33
N ALA A 57 -7.32 11.56 -7.36
CA ALA A 57 -7.87 12.12 -8.60
C ALA A 57 -6.84 12.87 -9.45
N GLU A 58 -5.79 13.40 -8.85
CA GLU A 58 -4.80 14.27 -9.51
C GLU A 58 -3.41 13.64 -9.65
N SER A 59 -3.22 12.44 -9.14
CA SER A 59 -1.88 11.83 -9.03
C SER A 59 -1.18 11.60 -10.36
N GLY A 60 -1.93 11.56 -11.48
CA GLY A 60 -1.35 11.25 -12.80
C GLY A 60 -0.45 10.01 -12.79
N ILE A 61 -0.51 9.21 -11.74
CA ILE A 61 0.14 7.91 -11.67
C ILE A 61 -0.75 6.98 -12.46
N ASP A 62 -0.29 6.59 -13.65
CA ASP A 62 -1.03 5.72 -14.57
C ASP A 62 -1.36 4.35 -13.97
N ASP A 63 -0.90 4.13 -12.74
CA ASP A 63 -0.84 2.87 -12.03
C ASP A 63 -1.98 2.66 -11.02
N TRP A 64 -2.76 3.72 -10.72
CA TRP A 64 -3.92 3.57 -9.85
C TRP A 64 -5.09 2.94 -10.58
N PRO A 65 -5.86 2.07 -9.89
CA PRO A 65 -7.10 1.56 -10.44
C PRO A 65 -8.00 2.74 -10.86
N THR A 66 -8.49 2.69 -12.09
CA THR A 66 -9.35 3.74 -12.66
C THR A 66 -10.62 4.02 -11.84
N MET A 67 -11.01 3.09 -10.97
CA MET A 67 -12.16 3.21 -10.07
C MET A 67 -11.99 4.30 -9.02
N ILE A 68 -10.76 4.55 -8.56
CA ILE A 68 -10.48 5.56 -7.53
C ILE A 68 -10.51 6.98 -8.11
N LYS A 69 -10.27 7.13 -9.41
CA LYS A 69 -10.25 8.43 -10.10
C LYS A 69 -11.60 9.14 -10.19
N SER A 70 -12.72 8.48 -9.86
CA SER A 70 -14.08 9.01 -10.01
C SER A 70 -14.73 9.51 -8.71
N GLN A 71 -14.04 9.50 -7.57
CA GLN A 71 -14.63 9.81 -6.28
C GLN A 71 -14.67 11.31 -5.98
N GLN A 72 -15.78 11.74 -5.36
CA GLN A 72 -16.13 13.15 -5.18
C GLN A 72 -15.57 13.80 -3.92
N VAL A 73 -15.07 13.03 -2.94
CA VAL A 73 -14.63 13.59 -1.66
C VAL A 73 -13.31 12.96 -1.26
N ALA A 74 -12.25 13.71 -1.45
CA ALA A 74 -10.94 13.40 -0.94
C ALA A 74 -10.49 14.54 -0.02
N GLY A 75 -9.97 14.20 1.15
CA GLY A 75 -9.25 15.13 2.00
C GLY A 75 -7.87 15.45 1.43
N GLU A 76 -7.31 16.58 1.78
CA GLU A 76 -5.98 16.99 1.30
C GLU A 76 -4.86 16.15 1.91
N CYS A 77 -5.05 15.47 2.96
CA CYS A 77 -4.15 14.61 3.72
C CYS A 77 -4.75 14.48 5.11
N TRP A 78 -4.52 13.37 5.79
CA TRP A 78 -4.99 13.20 7.16
C TRP A 78 -4.50 14.33 8.10
N GLU A 79 -3.30 14.89 7.90
CA GLU A 79 -2.71 15.98 8.69
C GLU A 79 -3.46 17.31 8.57
N ASN A 80 -4.20 17.52 7.49
CA ASN A 80 -4.96 18.75 7.23
C ASN A 80 -6.48 18.50 7.24
N SER A 81 -6.91 17.31 7.64
CA SER A 81 -8.33 16.97 7.65
C SER A 81 -9.07 17.66 8.79
N ASP A 82 -10.19 18.29 8.48
CA ASP A 82 -11.10 18.85 9.48
C ASP A 82 -12.02 17.74 10.01
N GLU A 83 -11.74 17.25 11.21
CA GLU A 83 -12.51 16.20 11.87
C GLU A 83 -13.98 16.57 12.03
N GLU A 84 -14.28 17.83 12.39
CA GLU A 84 -15.66 18.31 12.60
C GLU A 84 -16.40 18.32 11.25
N GLU A 85 -15.74 18.73 10.17
CA GLU A 85 -16.30 18.68 8.83
C GLU A 85 -16.58 17.23 8.42
N ILE A 86 -15.62 16.30 8.61
CA ILE A 86 -15.79 14.89 8.30
C ILE A 86 -16.94 14.27 9.11
N LEU A 87 -17.01 14.54 10.42
CA LEU A 87 -18.09 14.04 11.25
C LEU A 87 -19.44 14.66 10.88
N SER A 88 -19.46 15.90 10.36
CA SER A 88 -20.69 16.53 9.86
C SER A 88 -21.29 15.83 8.63
N LEU A 89 -20.48 15.04 7.91
CA LEU A 89 -20.94 14.16 6.83
C LEU A 89 -21.79 12.98 7.35
N ASN A 90 -21.93 12.83 8.67
CA ASN A 90 -22.65 11.74 9.33
C ASN A 90 -22.17 10.35 8.88
N PRO A 91 -20.89 10.00 9.08
CA PRO A 91 -20.39 8.66 8.82
C PRO A 91 -21.06 7.64 9.76
N ASP A 92 -21.15 6.40 9.30
CA ASP A 92 -21.59 5.26 10.12
C ASP A 92 -20.46 4.23 10.35
N LEU A 93 -19.29 4.49 9.77
CA LEU A 93 -18.03 3.78 10.03
C LEU A 93 -16.84 4.69 9.76
N LEU A 94 -15.91 4.76 10.73
CA LEU A 94 -14.58 5.33 10.58
C LEU A 94 -13.55 4.19 10.53
N ILE A 95 -12.63 4.24 9.55
CA ILE A 95 -11.48 3.34 9.47
C ILE A 95 -10.23 4.20 9.53
N LEU A 96 -9.49 4.09 10.63
CA LEU A 96 -8.32 4.91 10.94
C LEU A 96 -7.08 4.04 11.09
N ASP A 97 -5.89 4.63 10.96
CA ASP A 97 -4.64 3.95 11.29
C ASP A 97 -4.45 3.91 12.82
N SER A 98 -3.99 2.79 13.35
CA SER A 98 -3.69 2.64 14.80
C SER A 98 -2.59 3.60 15.26
N TYR A 99 -1.70 4.01 14.36
CA TYR A 99 -0.71 5.05 14.62
C TYR A 99 -1.33 6.36 15.13
N LEU A 100 -2.52 6.72 14.65
CA LEU A 100 -3.25 7.89 15.13
C LEU A 100 -3.65 7.75 16.59
N GLN A 101 -4.09 6.56 17.01
CA GLN A 101 -4.46 6.29 18.38
C GLN A 101 -3.30 6.45 19.35
N ASP A 102 -2.12 5.97 18.97
CA ASP A 102 -0.96 5.96 19.84
C ASP A 102 -0.25 7.32 19.94
N ASN A 103 -0.40 8.19 18.93
CA ASN A 103 0.43 9.38 18.79
C ASN A 103 -0.36 10.69 18.72
N PHE A 104 -1.64 10.68 18.35
CA PHE A 104 -2.39 11.89 17.98
C PHE A 104 -3.79 12.00 18.62
N GLU A 105 -4.07 11.33 19.74
CA GLU A 105 -5.36 11.46 20.42
C GLU A 105 -5.67 12.92 20.79
N GLU A 106 -4.64 13.72 21.12
CA GLU A 106 -4.77 15.14 21.45
C GLU A 106 -5.01 16.00 20.19
N ASP A 107 -4.50 15.58 19.05
CA ASP A 107 -4.60 16.32 17.78
C ASP A 107 -5.91 16.03 17.02
N PHE A 108 -6.49 14.84 17.23
CA PHE A 108 -7.76 14.41 16.61
C PHE A 108 -8.83 14.02 17.64
N PRO A 109 -9.13 14.90 18.61
CA PRO A 109 -10.04 14.55 19.72
C PRO A 109 -11.46 14.26 19.25
N ALA A 110 -11.94 14.87 18.16
CA ALA A 110 -13.30 14.69 17.71
C ALA A 110 -13.54 13.27 17.19
N PHE A 111 -12.59 12.64 16.52
CA PHE A 111 -12.71 11.23 16.11
C PHE A 111 -12.76 10.30 17.32
N PHE A 112 -11.86 10.50 18.30
CA PHE A 112 -11.79 9.63 19.49
C PHE A 112 -12.99 9.81 20.44
N HIS A 113 -13.62 10.98 20.45
CA HIS A 113 -14.80 11.25 21.29
C HIS A 113 -16.13 11.11 20.54
N SER A 114 -16.09 10.76 19.26
CA SER A 114 -17.29 10.53 18.48
C SER A 114 -18.01 9.26 18.94
N THR A 115 -19.31 9.16 18.66
CA THR A 115 -20.11 7.93 18.87
C THR A 115 -20.15 7.05 17.61
N VAL A 116 -19.44 7.45 16.58
CA VAL A 116 -19.35 6.68 15.32
C VAL A 116 -18.52 5.43 15.57
N PRO A 117 -18.96 4.25 15.11
CA PRO A 117 -18.15 3.05 15.11
C PRO A 117 -16.80 3.29 14.43
N THR A 118 -15.71 3.10 15.16
CA THR A 118 -14.36 3.36 14.67
C THR A 118 -13.52 2.09 14.73
N LEU A 119 -12.88 1.78 13.63
CA LEU A 119 -11.94 0.67 13.48
C LEU A 119 -10.53 1.24 13.33
N PHE A 120 -9.65 0.87 14.26
CA PHE A 120 -8.22 1.17 14.16
C PHE A 120 -7.49 -0.01 13.55
N LEU A 121 -6.68 0.23 12.52
CA LEU A 121 -5.96 -0.79 11.77
C LEU A 121 -4.46 -0.56 11.86
N ASP A 122 -3.72 -1.62 12.09
CA ASP A 122 -2.27 -1.63 11.92
C ASP A 122 -1.91 -1.81 10.44
N SER A 123 -0.85 -1.13 10.00
CA SER A 123 -0.28 -1.38 8.68
C SER A 123 0.14 -2.85 8.54
N PRO A 124 -0.28 -3.55 7.47
CA PRO A 124 0.09 -4.95 7.26
C PRO A 124 1.60 -5.09 7.07
N LYS A 125 2.19 -6.15 7.65
CA LYS A 125 3.64 -6.43 7.62
C LYS A 125 3.98 -7.70 6.86
N SER A 126 2.97 -8.41 6.38
CA SER A 126 3.11 -9.66 5.64
C SER A 126 1.95 -9.86 4.68
N ILE A 127 2.12 -10.79 3.74
CA ILE A 127 1.02 -11.21 2.85
C ILE A 127 -0.16 -11.78 3.66
N ASP A 128 0.12 -12.50 4.73
CA ASP A 128 -0.91 -13.05 5.60
C ASP A 128 -1.69 -11.94 6.32
N ASP A 129 -1.03 -10.84 6.72
CA ASP A 129 -1.72 -9.68 7.31
C ASP A 129 -2.65 -9.02 6.28
N ILE A 130 -2.20 -8.89 5.01
CA ILE A 130 -3.05 -8.36 3.93
C ILE A 130 -4.27 -9.25 3.73
N ILE A 131 -4.10 -10.57 3.72
CA ILE A 131 -5.22 -11.52 3.61
C ILE A 131 -6.20 -11.35 4.77
N HIS A 132 -5.70 -11.30 6.00
CA HIS A 132 -6.54 -11.11 7.19
C HIS A 132 -7.28 -9.78 7.14
N LEU A 133 -6.63 -8.71 6.70
CA LEU A 133 -7.23 -7.40 6.56
C LEU A 133 -8.36 -7.40 5.53
N ILE A 134 -8.17 -8.01 4.35
CA ILE A 134 -9.20 -8.14 3.32
C ILE A 134 -10.42 -8.88 3.89
N ILE A 135 -10.21 -9.99 4.59
CA ILE A 135 -11.30 -10.78 5.18
C ILE A 135 -12.02 -9.97 6.27
N LEU A 136 -11.28 -9.33 7.18
CA LEU A 136 -11.84 -8.49 8.24
C LEU A 136 -12.72 -7.37 7.67
N LEU A 137 -12.20 -6.62 6.72
CA LEU A 137 -12.95 -5.53 6.10
C LEU A 137 -14.16 -6.05 5.33
N GLY A 138 -14.03 -7.20 4.65
CA GLY A 138 -15.15 -7.87 3.99
C GLY A 138 -16.29 -8.23 4.94
N ASP A 139 -15.96 -8.75 6.11
CA ASP A 139 -16.95 -9.08 7.14
C ASP A 139 -17.64 -7.80 7.69
N ILE A 140 -16.86 -6.75 7.98
CA ILE A 140 -17.38 -5.48 8.50
C ILE A 140 -18.35 -4.82 7.52
N VAL A 141 -18.01 -4.77 6.23
CA VAL A 141 -18.88 -4.17 5.21
C VAL A 141 -19.93 -5.12 4.64
N GLN A 142 -20.02 -6.34 5.21
CA GLN A 142 -20.94 -7.42 4.82
C GLN A 142 -20.80 -7.87 3.36
N LYS A 143 -19.56 -8.02 2.90
CA LYS A 143 -19.17 -8.52 1.58
C LYS A 143 -18.16 -9.69 1.67
N PRO A 144 -18.41 -10.74 2.50
CA PRO A 144 -17.42 -11.80 2.73
C PRO A 144 -17.08 -12.57 1.45
N ASP A 145 -18.05 -12.81 0.56
CA ASP A 145 -17.80 -13.51 -0.71
C ASP A 145 -16.90 -12.71 -1.65
N ALA A 146 -17.09 -11.39 -1.71
CA ALA A 146 -16.23 -10.50 -2.51
C ALA A 146 -14.80 -10.44 -1.93
N ALA A 147 -14.66 -10.38 -0.62
CA ALA A 147 -13.36 -10.43 0.06
C ALA A 147 -12.64 -11.75 -0.24
N LEU A 148 -13.35 -12.87 -0.18
CA LEU A 148 -12.76 -14.18 -0.49
C LEU A 148 -12.34 -14.29 -1.96
N SER A 149 -13.12 -13.74 -2.90
CA SER A 149 -12.73 -13.65 -4.31
C SER A 149 -11.46 -12.84 -4.48
N MET A 150 -11.38 -11.66 -3.87
CA MET A 150 -10.21 -10.77 -3.90
C MET A 150 -8.94 -11.47 -3.37
N VAL A 151 -9.04 -12.17 -2.24
CA VAL A 151 -7.94 -12.96 -1.68
C VAL A 151 -7.49 -14.07 -2.65
N ASN A 152 -8.45 -14.81 -3.24
CA ASN A 152 -8.13 -15.89 -4.16
C ASN A 152 -7.44 -15.38 -5.43
N GLU A 153 -7.90 -14.25 -5.98
CA GLU A 153 -7.29 -13.61 -7.14
C GLU A 153 -5.86 -13.16 -6.83
N MET A 154 -5.64 -12.49 -5.68
CA MET A 154 -4.32 -12.07 -5.22
C MET A 154 -3.38 -13.26 -5.07
N ILE A 155 -3.80 -14.33 -4.36
CA ILE A 155 -2.99 -15.55 -4.15
C ILE A 155 -2.67 -16.24 -5.48
N SER A 156 -3.63 -16.33 -6.39
CA SER A 156 -3.42 -16.92 -7.73
C SER A 156 -2.38 -16.13 -8.52
N SER A 157 -2.48 -14.80 -8.53
CA SER A 157 -1.52 -13.92 -9.18
C SER A 157 -0.12 -14.06 -8.58
N MET A 158 0.00 -14.06 -7.26
CA MET A 158 1.27 -14.26 -6.55
C MET A 158 1.89 -15.63 -6.84
N SER A 159 1.07 -16.68 -6.95
CA SER A 159 1.55 -18.02 -7.31
C SER A 159 2.12 -18.04 -8.72
N SER A 160 1.44 -17.44 -9.68
CA SER A 160 1.90 -17.33 -11.07
C SER A 160 3.22 -16.55 -11.17
N ILE A 161 3.36 -15.48 -10.41
CA ILE A 161 4.60 -14.68 -10.33
C ILE A 161 5.75 -15.55 -9.79
N ARG A 162 5.52 -16.28 -8.70
CA ARG A 162 6.53 -17.18 -8.11
C ARG A 162 6.95 -18.29 -9.07
N GLU A 163 6.03 -18.83 -9.86
CA GLU A 163 6.35 -19.84 -10.88
C GLU A 163 7.32 -19.31 -11.94
N VAL A 164 7.14 -18.06 -12.37
CA VAL A 164 8.09 -17.40 -13.29
C VAL A 164 9.39 -17.11 -12.57
N ALA A 165 9.34 -16.49 -11.39
CA ALA A 165 10.51 -16.11 -10.61
C ALA A 165 11.42 -17.31 -10.25
N ASN A 166 10.83 -18.49 -10.00
CA ASN A 166 11.56 -19.70 -9.69
C ASN A 166 12.33 -20.30 -10.90
N LYS A 167 11.99 -19.89 -12.13
CA LYS A 167 12.73 -20.29 -13.34
C LYS A 167 14.00 -19.47 -13.54
N ILE A 168 14.18 -18.38 -12.82
CA ILE A 168 15.34 -17.50 -12.92
C ILE A 168 16.53 -18.14 -12.22
N PRO A 169 17.64 -18.40 -12.93
CA PRO A 169 18.84 -18.98 -12.33
C PRO A 169 19.41 -18.05 -11.23
N THR A 170 19.97 -18.64 -10.20
CA THR A 170 20.50 -17.87 -9.04
C THR A 170 21.62 -16.88 -9.47
N ASN A 171 22.38 -17.19 -10.47
CA ASN A 171 23.44 -16.33 -11.02
C ASN A 171 22.92 -15.22 -11.94
N GLU A 172 21.63 -15.21 -12.25
CA GLU A 172 20.96 -14.19 -13.07
C GLU A 172 20.06 -13.28 -12.23
N LYS A 173 20.03 -13.50 -10.91
CA LYS A 173 19.25 -12.65 -10.01
C LYS A 173 19.70 -11.21 -10.07
N LYS A 174 18.75 -10.31 -10.33
CA LYS A 174 18.98 -8.88 -10.33
C LYS A 174 19.07 -8.32 -8.92
N THR A 175 19.97 -7.36 -8.73
CA THR A 175 20.01 -6.52 -7.52
C THR A 175 19.18 -5.28 -7.76
N VAL A 176 18.15 -5.11 -6.94
CA VAL A 176 17.21 -3.98 -7.02
C VAL A 176 17.33 -3.16 -5.76
N ALA A 177 17.71 -1.89 -5.90
CA ALA A 177 17.78 -0.95 -4.78
C ALA A 177 16.52 -0.11 -4.68
N LEU A 178 15.91 -0.09 -3.51
CA LEU A 178 14.94 0.94 -3.12
C LEU A 178 15.73 2.14 -2.60
N PHE A 179 15.62 3.27 -3.27
CA PHE A 179 16.34 4.49 -2.93
C PHE A 179 15.43 5.50 -2.21
N GLY A 180 15.96 6.09 -1.15
CA GLY A 180 15.27 7.09 -0.33
C GLY A 180 14.62 6.46 0.90
N GLU A 181 13.29 6.33 0.93
CA GLU A 181 12.56 5.80 2.09
C GLU A 181 12.42 4.28 2.11
N PRO A 182 12.44 3.66 3.30
CA PRO A 182 12.21 2.23 3.44
C PRO A 182 10.73 1.87 3.19
N SER A 183 10.49 0.70 2.62
CA SER A 183 9.15 0.15 2.46
C SER A 183 9.14 -1.34 2.72
N ILE A 184 8.36 -1.78 3.70
CA ILE A 184 8.17 -3.20 3.97
C ILE A 184 7.50 -3.92 2.77
N PHE A 185 6.67 -3.22 2.03
CA PHE A 185 6.00 -3.78 0.84
C PHE A 185 7.00 -4.05 -0.29
N PHE A 186 8.06 -3.23 -0.40
CA PHE A 186 9.17 -3.52 -1.30
C PHE A 186 9.82 -4.86 -0.97
N ASP A 187 10.12 -5.12 0.30
CA ASP A 187 10.76 -6.38 0.73
C ASP A 187 9.87 -7.59 0.43
N LEU A 188 8.55 -7.48 0.66
CA LEU A 188 7.58 -8.53 0.32
C LEU A 188 7.58 -8.81 -1.19
N VAL A 189 7.54 -7.77 -2.01
CA VAL A 189 7.55 -7.86 -3.48
C VAL A 189 8.87 -8.41 -3.99
N ALA A 190 10.00 -7.93 -3.47
CA ALA A 190 11.33 -8.40 -3.85
C ALA A 190 11.51 -9.91 -3.60
N ASN A 191 11.02 -10.40 -2.45
CA ASN A 191 11.04 -11.82 -2.12
C ASN A 191 10.22 -12.66 -3.11
N VAL A 192 9.04 -12.18 -3.50
CA VAL A 192 8.18 -12.89 -4.45
C VAL A 192 8.80 -12.93 -5.84
N CYS A 193 9.42 -11.83 -6.27
CA CYS A 193 10.06 -11.69 -7.58
C CYS A 193 11.42 -12.38 -7.68
N ASN A 194 11.94 -13.00 -6.60
CA ASN A 194 13.25 -13.62 -6.57
C ASN A 194 14.39 -12.67 -6.98
N VAL A 195 14.27 -11.39 -6.65
CA VAL A 195 15.32 -10.39 -6.80
C VAL A 195 16.12 -10.26 -5.50
N ASN A 196 17.31 -9.70 -5.59
CA ASN A 196 18.10 -9.30 -4.42
C ASN A 196 17.74 -7.86 -4.07
N GLY A 197 16.71 -7.69 -3.23
CA GLY A 197 16.23 -6.38 -2.77
C GLY A 197 17.18 -5.77 -1.75
N LEU A 198 17.50 -4.48 -1.92
CA LEU A 198 18.35 -3.69 -1.02
C LEU A 198 17.70 -2.35 -0.74
N TYR A 199 17.83 -1.88 0.48
CA TYR A 199 17.48 -0.51 0.83
C TYR A 199 18.73 0.39 0.79
N CYS A 200 18.65 1.49 0.04
CA CYS A 200 19.72 2.48 -0.12
C CYS A 200 19.20 3.86 0.26
N PRO A 201 19.45 4.34 1.49
CA PRO A 201 18.94 5.63 1.96
C PRO A 201 19.57 6.84 1.26
N ASP A 202 20.74 6.67 0.67
CA ASP A 202 21.55 7.75 0.10
C ASP A 202 22.41 7.29 -1.08
N GLU A 203 23.04 8.24 -1.73
CA GLU A 203 23.92 8.01 -2.89
C GLU A 203 25.15 7.16 -2.57
N GLN A 204 25.67 7.28 -1.33
CA GLN A 204 26.84 6.49 -0.90
C GLN A 204 26.48 5.00 -0.81
N SER A 205 25.32 4.68 -0.26
CA SER A 205 24.80 3.30 -0.20
C SER A 205 24.52 2.74 -1.58
N LEU A 206 23.98 3.54 -2.52
CA LEU A 206 23.82 3.17 -3.92
C LEU A 206 25.18 2.84 -4.59
N ALA A 207 26.18 3.69 -4.36
CA ALA A 207 27.52 3.48 -4.94
C ALA A 207 28.18 2.19 -4.43
N VAL A 208 27.96 1.84 -3.15
CA VAL A 208 28.47 0.60 -2.56
C VAL A 208 27.68 -0.61 -3.06
N ALA A 209 26.37 -0.50 -3.16
CA ALA A 209 25.49 -1.59 -3.60
C ALA A 209 25.63 -1.90 -5.09
N ASN A 210 25.92 -0.90 -5.91
CA ASN A 210 26.00 -0.96 -7.37
C ASN A 210 24.86 -1.80 -7.99
N PRO A 211 23.59 -1.42 -7.77
CA PRO A 211 22.44 -2.22 -8.18
C PRO A 211 22.28 -2.28 -9.69
N ASP A 212 21.61 -3.34 -10.17
CA ASP A 212 21.17 -3.45 -11.57
C ASP A 212 19.99 -2.52 -11.88
N ILE A 213 19.15 -2.25 -10.87
CA ILE A 213 17.91 -1.48 -10.98
C ILE A 213 17.77 -0.60 -9.73
N ILE A 214 17.35 0.64 -9.93
CA ILE A 214 16.96 1.55 -8.86
C ILE A 214 15.44 1.75 -8.93
N VAL A 215 14.78 1.63 -7.79
CA VAL A 215 13.36 1.93 -7.60
C VAL A 215 13.22 3.11 -6.65
N LEU A 216 12.40 4.07 -7.04
CA LEU A 216 12.01 5.23 -6.24
C LEU A 216 10.54 5.09 -5.87
N LEU A 217 10.18 5.47 -4.65
CA LEU A 217 8.78 5.65 -4.28
C LEU A 217 8.30 7.02 -4.77
N PRO A 218 7.19 7.09 -5.53
CA PRO A 218 6.72 8.35 -6.12
C PRO A 218 5.94 9.24 -5.14
N TYR A 219 6.09 9.07 -3.83
CA TYR A 219 5.48 9.93 -2.83
C TYR A 219 6.54 10.65 -1.98
N CYS A 220 6.17 11.83 -1.50
CA CYS A 220 7.07 12.73 -0.78
C CYS A 220 7.23 12.29 0.68
N MET A 221 8.44 12.51 1.22
CA MET A 221 8.93 12.06 2.51
C MET A 221 8.52 12.94 3.70
N ASP A 222 7.96 14.11 3.48
CA ASP A 222 7.61 15.05 4.54
C ASP A 222 6.18 14.85 5.10
N GLY A 223 5.70 13.60 5.11
CA GLY A 223 4.39 13.23 5.68
C GLY A 223 3.18 13.64 4.82
N GLY A 224 3.38 14.39 3.77
CA GLY A 224 2.32 14.80 2.86
C GLY A 224 2.27 13.91 1.62
N PHE A 225 1.22 13.12 1.47
CA PHE A 225 0.91 12.41 0.23
C PHE A 225 0.42 13.35 -0.87
N LEU A 226 1.23 14.34 -1.22
CA LEU A 226 0.95 15.19 -2.37
C LEU A 226 1.43 14.44 -3.60
N LEU A 227 0.53 13.68 -4.20
CA LEU A 227 0.80 12.78 -5.33
C LEU A 227 1.37 13.50 -6.55
N ASP A 228 1.03 14.76 -6.77
CA ASP A 228 1.63 15.58 -7.82
C ASP A 228 3.09 15.92 -7.52
N ILE A 229 3.40 16.25 -6.27
CA ILE A 229 4.77 16.52 -5.82
C ILE A 229 5.60 15.23 -5.90
N GLY A 230 5.03 14.08 -5.56
CA GLY A 230 5.70 12.78 -5.65
C GLY A 230 6.13 12.44 -7.09
N LYS A 231 5.30 12.74 -8.09
CA LYS A 231 5.63 12.49 -9.51
C LYS A 231 6.72 13.44 -10.02
N GLU A 232 6.65 14.71 -9.66
CA GLU A 232 7.71 15.68 -9.97
C GLU A 232 9.00 15.34 -9.22
N TYR A 233 8.88 15.01 -7.92
CA TYR A 233 10.01 14.57 -7.11
C TYR A 233 10.71 13.35 -7.69
N SER A 234 9.97 12.33 -8.12
CA SER A 234 10.57 11.14 -8.74
C SER A 234 11.29 11.46 -10.04
N LYS A 235 10.74 12.36 -10.88
CA LYS A 235 11.41 12.83 -12.10
C LYS A 235 12.67 13.62 -11.77
N ASP A 236 12.60 14.51 -10.80
CA ASP A 236 13.73 15.32 -10.38
C ASP A 236 14.82 14.45 -9.75
N CYS A 237 14.47 13.46 -8.93
CA CYS A 237 15.40 12.47 -8.43
C CYS A 237 16.08 11.66 -9.53
N ILE A 238 15.34 11.22 -10.54
CA ILE A 238 15.90 10.51 -11.70
C ILE A 238 16.91 11.40 -12.42
N VAL A 239 16.51 12.64 -12.74
CA VAL A 239 17.38 13.62 -13.41
C VAL A 239 18.61 13.92 -12.57
N GLN A 240 18.46 14.08 -11.25
CA GLN A 240 19.57 14.31 -10.33
C GLN A 240 20.53 13.12 -10.32
N LEU A 241 20.03 11.90 -10.14
CA LEU A 241 20.85 10.67 -10.13
C LEU A 241 21.60 10.48 -11.46
N GLU A 242 20.92 10.73 -12.59
CA GLU A 242 21.52 10.63 -13.92
C GLU A 242 22.58 11.72 -14.22
N SER A 243 22.40 12.91 -13.66
CA SER A 243 23.32 14.04 -13.86
C SER A 243 24.54 14.02 -12.96
N GLU A 244 24.48 13.26 -11.86
CA GLU A 244 25.58 13.19 -10.87
C GLU A 244 26.74 12.35 -11.39
N SER A 245 27.83 13.01 -11.76
CA SER A 245 28.98 12.35 -12.40
C SER A 245 29.66 11.30 -11.51
N SER A 246 29.57 11.45 -10.18
CA SER A 246 30.10 10.48 -9.21
C SER A 246 29.37 9.16 -9.24
N LEU A 247 28.09 9.17 -9.62
CA LEU A 247 27.20 8.01 -9.68
C LEU A 247 27.14 7.33 -11.06
N SER A 248 27.72 7.96 -12.07
CA SER A 248 27.67 7.48 -13.47
C SER A 248 28.20 6.05 -13.71
N ARG A 249 28.96 5.51 -12.75
CA ARG A 249 29.49 4.14 -12.79
C ARG A 249 28.55 3.09 -12.22
N ILE A 250 27.47 3.50 -11.56
CA ILE A 250 26.45 2.58 -11.04
C ILE A 250 25.74 1.94 -12.21
N THR A 251 25.61 0.62 -12.19
CA THR A 251 25.04 -0.17 -13.29
C THR A 251 23.65 0.32 -13.68
N ALA A 252 22.77 0.53 -12.70
CA ALA A 252 21.41 1.04 -12.95
C ALA A 252 21.41 2.42 -13.61
N ILE A 253 22.27 3.33 -13.18
CA ILE A 253 22.35 4.70 -13.72
C ILE A 253 22.91 4.68 -15.13
N SER A 254 24.00 3.97 -15.36
CA SER A 254 24.65 3.87 -16.67
C SER A 254 23.76 3.20 -17.74
N SER A 255 22.81 2.37 -17.34
CA SER A 255 21.86 1.68 -18.21
C SER A 255 20.50 2.37 -18.30
N GLY A 256 20.25 3.44 -17.52
CA GLY A 256 18.94 4.09 -17.42
C GLY A 256 17.87 3.23 -16.75
N ALA A 257 18.27 2.27 -15.90
CA ALA A 257 17.36 1.36 -15.21
C ALA A 257 16.88 1.96 -13.87
N ILE A 258 16.24 3.11 -13.94
CA ILE A 258 15.68 3.84 -12.79
C ILE A 258 14.16 3.96 -12.99
N TYR A 259 13.38 3.49 -12.02
CA TYR A 259 11.93 3.41 -12.11
C TYR A 259 11.26 3.98 -10.87
N ALA A 260 10.13 4.67 -11.06
CA ALA A 260 9.24 5.05 -9.98
C ALA A 260 8.14 3.98 -9.87
N LEU A 261 8.04 3.31 -8.73
CA LEU A 261 7.05 2.26 -8.46
C LEU A 261 6.41 2.47 -7.10
N ASN A 262 5.08 2.34 -7.05
CA ASN A 262 4.35 2.22 -5.79
C ASN A 262 4.34 0.77 -5.31
N PHE A 263 4.39 0.59 -3.99
CA PHE A 263 4.20 -0.70 -3.35
C PHE A 263 3.01 -0.63 -2.40
N HIS A 264 2.01 -1.44 -2.68
CA HIS A 264 0.72 -1.41 -2.02
C HIS A 264 0.62 -2.48 -0.92
N GLY A 265 0.07 -2.10 0.21
CA GLY A 265 -0.24 -3.00 1.33
C GLY A 265 -1.63 -3.63 1.24
N SER A 266 -2.16 -3.80 0.02
CA SER A 266 -3.49 -4.29 -0.28
C SER A 266 -3.46 -5.44 -1.28
N GLN A 267 -4.62 -5.78 -1.86
CA GLN A 267 -4.74 -6.76 -2.95
C GLN A 267 -3.84 -6.45 -4.16
N TYR A 268 -3.46 -5.20 -4.35
CA TYR A 268 -2.61 -4.75 -5.47
C TYR A 268 -1.11 -5.08 -5.30
N ILE A 269 -0.72 -5.67 -4.17
CA ILE A 269 0.68 -6.12 -3.97
C ILE A 269 1.13 -7.12 -5.04
N ALA A 270 0.19 -7.91 -5.59
CA ALA A 270 0.47 -8.82 -6.69
C ALA A 270 0.80 -8.07 -8.00
N ASP A 271 0.13 -6.96 -8.27
CA ASP A 271 0.40 -6.10 -9.43
C ASP A 271 1.78 -5.44 -9.31
N CYS A 272 2.12 -4.97 -8.10
CA CYS A 272 3.47 -4.45 -7.82
C CYS A 272 4.55 -5.50 -8.08
N ALA A 273 4.32 -6.73 -7.62
CA ALA A 273 5.24 -7.85 -7.85
C ALA A 273 5.37 -8.18 -9.34
N MET A 274 4.26 -8.21 -10.09
CA MET A 274 4.30 -8.45 -11.53
C MET A 274 5.08 -7.35 -12.28
N ARG A 275 4.90 -6.09 -11.91
CA ARG A 275 5.64 -4.96 -12.50
C ARG A 275 7.12 -5.05 -12.23
N LEU A 276 7.51 -5.26 -10.96
CA LEU A 276 8.91 -5.44 -10.61
C LEU A 276 9.54 -6.61 -11.36
N LEU A 277 8.83 -7.73 -11.47
CA LEU A 277 9.31 -8.91 -12.19
C LEU A 277 9.52 -8.64 -13.68
N LYS A 278 8.59 -7.92 -14.33
CA LYS A 278 8.72 -7.51 -15.74
C LYS A 278 9.88 -6.56 -15.97
N ILE A 279 10.11 -5.63 -15.06
CA ILE A 279 11.26 -4.71 -15.11
C ILE A 279 12.57 -5.46 -14.92
N ALA A 280 12.62 -6.35 -13.94
CA ALA A 280 13.85 -7.09 -13.63
C ALA A 280 14.21 -8.12 -14.71
N TYR A 281 13.20 -8.73 -15.34
CA TYR A 281 13.39 -9.87 -16.24
C TYR A 281 12.49 -9.78 -17.49
N PRO A 282 12.65 -8.72 -18.31
CA PRO A 282 11.76 -8.47 -19.45
C PRO A 282 11.74 -9.59 -20.47
N THR A 283 12.84 -10.36 -20.60
CA THR A 283 12.95 -11.48 -21.54
C THR A 283 12.00 -12.64 -21.27
N PHE A 284 11.46 -12.75 -20.05
CA PHE A 284 10.47 -13.77 -19.72
C PHE A 284 9.05 -13.39 -20.15
N PHE A 285 8.85 -12.14 -20.62
CA PHE A 285 7.55 -11.58 -20.99
C PHE A 285 7.50 -11.05 -22.44
N SER A 286 8.60 -11.20 -23.20
CA SER A 286 8.61 -10.89 -24.63
C SER A 286 8.06 -12.12 -25.39
N ASP A 287 6.84 -11.98 -25.89
CA ASP A 287 6.27 -12.87 -26.91
C ASP A 287 6.87 -12.59 -28.30
#